data_2841f44bb4d78f6902c3b019799415ab
#
_entry.id   2841f44bb4d78f6902c3b019799415ab
#
_cell.length_a   1.000
_cell.length_b   1.000
_cell.length_c   1.000
_cell.angle_alpha   90.00
_cell.angle_beta   90.00
_cell.angle_gamma   90.00
#
_symmetry.space_group_name_H-M   'P 1'
#
loop_
_entity.id
_entity.type
_entity.pdbx_description
1 polymer ?
#
loop_
_entity_poly.entity_id
_entity_poly.type
_entity_poly.pdbx_seq_one_letter_code
_entity_poly.pdbx_strand_id
1 'polypeptide(L)'
;MSTQNQSVSSQHSTETGSWAVDLTATTASFAVAELGGLMTVRGTVPVTSAALGFDATGLLSWVTAELDPTGVQTGNPKRDKDLQGPTFFAAEQHPTWAFRGGRAYPFEGGWTVNGRLTVRESVDLALELRPVADETTDDDRRVFTATTELDRRDAGLRKAPGAVIGHRIRIAVTITLRRIG
;
A
#
# COMPACT_ATOMS: atom_id res chain seq x y z
N MET A 1 -58.86 4.01 26.22
CA MET A 1 -57.73 3.06 26.26
C MET A 1 -56.82 3.34 25.10
N SER A 2 -55.79 4.13 25.33
CA SER A 2 -54.86 4.55 24.27
C SER A 2 -53.57 3.78 24.47
N THR A 3 -53.27 2.91 23.53
CA THR A 3 -52.01 2.16 23.49
C THR A 3 -51.00 3.01 22.70
N GLN A 4 -50.06 3.61 23.39
CA GLN A 4 -48.92 4.27 22.75
C GLN A 4 -47.92 3.21 22.32
N ASN A 5 -47.70 3.12 21.01
CA ASN A 5 -46.66 2.33 20.41
C ASN A 5 -45.37 3.17 20.40
N GLN A 6 -44.45 2.87 21.32
CA GLN A 6 -43.13 3.49 21.33
C GLN A 6 -42.26 2.80 20.29
N SER A 7 -42.05 3.48 19.20
CA SER A 7 -41.01 3.11 18.21
C SER A 7 -39.64 3.30 18.84
N VAL A 8 -38.96 2.19 19.11
CA VAL A 8 -37.56 2.22 19.52
C VAL A 8 -36.73 2.57 18.28
N SER A 9 -36.35 3.83 18.16
CA SER A 9 -35.37 4.28 17.22
C SER A 9 -34.01 3.72 17.65
N SER A 10 -33.57 2.67 16.98
CA SER A 10 -32.19 2.21 17.06
C SER A 10 -31.28 3.29 16.48
N GLN A 11 -30.75 4.14 17.34
CA GLN A 11 -29.67 5.06 16.99
C GLN A 11 -28.43 4.22 16.72
N HIS A 12 -28.13 4.00 15.44
CA HIS A 12 -26.82 3.58 15.02
C HIS A 12 -25.91 4.78 15.23
N SER A 13 -25.27 4.84 16.39
CA SER A 13 -24.14 5.73 16.62
C SER A 13 -23.00 5.26 15.74
N THR A 14 -22.82 5.92 14.61
CA THR A 14 -21.60 5.78 13.80
C THR A 14 -20.50 6.48 14.61
N GLU A 15 -19.82 5.74 15.46
CA GLU A 15 -18.59 6.21 16.10
C GLU A 15 -17.55 6.43 14.99
N THR A 16 -17.40 7.68 14.61
CA THR A 16 -16.33 8.11 13.69
C THR A 16 -15.04 8.19 14.50
N GLY A 17 -14.47 7.04 14.85
CA GLY A 17 -13.15 6.99 15.43
C GLY A 17 -12.11 7.47 14.42
N SER A 18 -11.22 8.35 14.84
CA SER A 18 -10.06 8.73 14.03
C SER A 18 -9.08 7.54 13.93
N TRP A 19 -8.54 7.29 12.74
CA TRP A 19 -7.60 6.20 12.47
C TRP A 19 -6.28 6.75 11.98
N ALA A 20 -5.18 6.17 12.43
CA ALA A 20 -3.85 6.47 11.95
C ALA A 20 -3.13 5.20 11.48
N VAL A 21 -2.19 5.36 10.55
CA VAL A 21 -1.34 4.26 10.09
C VAL A 21 -0.29 3.95 11.16
N ASP A 22 -0.22 2.69 11.59
CA ASP A 22 0.87 2.18 12.41
C ASP A 22 2.03 1.79 11.49
N LEU A 23 3.02 2.68 11.35
CA LEU A 23 4.18 2.46 10.49
C LEU A 23 5.04 1.27 10.93
N THR A 24 5.04 0.94 12.23
CA THR A 24 5.84 -0.19 12.76
C THR A 24 5.26 -1.55 12.37
N ALA A 25 3.96 -1.59 12.08
CA ALA A 25 3.22 -2.78 11.66
C ALA A 25 2.77 -2.71 10.19
N THR A 26 3.25 -1.72 9.44
CA THR A 26 2.95 -1.55 8.01
C THR A 26 4.18 -1.94 7.19
N THR A 27 3.99 -2.83 6.21
CA THR A 27 5.09 -3.37 5.40
C THR A 27 4.77 -3.24 3.92
N ALA A 28 5.68 -2.64 3.15
CA ALA A 28 5.62 -2.63 1.69
C ALA A 28 6.61 -3.66 1.12
N SER A 29 6.12 -4.57 0.29
CA SER A 29 6.90 -5.62 -0.34
C SER A 29 6.71 -5.63 -1.85
N PHE A 30 7.70 -6.18 -2.54
CA PHE A 30 7.64 -6.39 -3.99
C PHE A 30 8.13 -7.78 -4.37
N ALA A 31 7.70 -8.24 -5.52
CA ALA A 31 8.18 -9.47 -6.15
C ALA A 31 8.35 -9.26 -7.65
N VAL A 32 9.48 -9.71 -8.19
CA VAL A 32 9.77 -9.68 -9.62
C VAL A 32 10.33 -11.02 -10.07
N ALA A 33 9.88 -11.50 -11.23
CA ALA A 33 10.41 -12.72 -11.83
C ALA A 33 11.77 -12.44 -12.48
N GLU A 34 12.70 -13.38 -12.31
CA GLU A 34 14.01 -13.38 -12.99
C GLU A 34 14.18 -14.66 -13.82
N LEU A 35 15.14 -14.65 -14.73
CA LEU A 35 15.50 -15.81 -15.57
C LEU A 35 14.30 -16.41 -16.32
N GLY A 36 13.48 -15.56 -16.95
CA GLY A 36 12.30 -16.03 -17.67
C GLY A 36 11.22 -16.67 -16.79
N GLY A 37 11.20 -16.34 -15.50
CA GLY A 37 10.24 -16.87 -14.53
C GLY A 37 10.76 -18.04 -13.69
N LEU A 38 12.01 -18.47 -13.89
CA LEU A 38 12.60 -19.57 -13.11
C LEU A 38 12.93 -19.18 -11.67
N MET A 39 13.13 -17.90 -11.41
CA MET A 39 13.40 -17.36 -10.07
C MET A 39 12.48 -16.18 -9.78
N THR A 40 12.20 -15.96 -8.51
CA THR A 40 11.49 -14.77 -8.03
C THR A 40 12.31 -14.07 -6.97
N VAL A 41 12.66 -12.82 -7.23
CA VAL A 41 13.24 -11.94 -6.22
C VAL A 41 12.10 -11.26 -5.47
N ARG A 42 12.17 -11.34 -4.15
CA ARG A 42 11.28 -10.63 -3.23
C ARG A 42 12.09 -9.66 -2.39
N GLY A 43 11.49 -8.56 -2.03
CA GLY A 43 12.10 -7.58 -1.16
C GLY A 43 11.07 -6.71 -0.47
N THR A 44 11.56 -5.94 0.50
CA THR A 44 10.76 -4.93 1.21
C THR A 44 11.41 -3.56 1.06
N VAL A 45 10.59 -2.52 1.13
CA VAL A 45 11.02 -1.12 1.17
C VAL A 45 10.34 -0.48 2.38
N PRO A 46 11.08 0.18 3.29
CA PRO A 46 10.50 0.82 4.45
C PRO A 46 9.48 1.89 4.09
N VAL A 47 8.34 1.88 4.76
CA VAL A 47 7.35 2.97 4.73
C VAL A 47 7.75 3.97 5.82
N THR A 48 8.11 5.18 5.44
CA THR A 48 8.61 6.22 6.36
C THR A 48 7.53 7.20 6.80
N SER A 49 6.49 7.35 5.97
CA SER A 49 5.35 8.22 6.26
C SER A 49 4.12 7.64 5.59
N ALA A 50 2.97 7.73 6.25
CA ALA A 50 1.69 7.45 5.64
C ALA A 50 0.58 8.21 6.36
N ALA A 51 -0.39 8.69 5.58
CA ALA A 51 -1.58 9.34 6.09
C ALA A 51 -2.77 9.00 5.20
N LEU A 52 -3.96 9.04 5.78
CA LEU A 52 -5.21 8.76 5.08
C LEU A 52 -6.35 9.57 5.69
N GLY A 53 -7.39 9.75 4.93
CA GLY A 53 -8.61 10.40 5.40
C GLY A 53 -9.85 9.70 4.87
N PHE A 54 -10.90 9.72 5.68
CA PHE A 54 -12.21 9.17 5.34
C PHE A 54 -13.20 10.30 5.07
N ASP A 55 -14.17 10.02 4.22
CA ASP A 55 -15.31 10.91 4.01
C ASP A 55 -16.38 10.72 5.11
N ALA A 56 -17.44 11.53 5.05
CA ALA A 56 -18.54 11.47 6.02
C ALA A 56 -19.31 10.13 6.03
N THR A 57 -19.11 9.29 5.01
CA THR A 57 -19.71 7.95 4.93
C THR A 57 -18.80 6.86 5.46
N GLY A 58 -17.58 7.23 5.92
CA GLY A 58 -16.58 6.28 6.39
C GLY A 58 -15.79 5.60 5.27
N LEU A 59 -15.90 6.05 4.02
CA LEU A 59 -15.09 5.55 2.92
C LEU A 59 -13.77 6.32 2.83
N LEU A 60 -12.70 5.61 2.47
CA LEU A 60 -11.40 6.22 2.21
C LEU A 60 -11.54 7.28 1.11
N SER A 61 -11.16 8.50 1.43
CA SER A 61 -11.26 9.67 0.57
C SER A 61 -9.92 10.00 -0.10
N TRP A 62 -8.83 9.79 0.63
CA TRP A 62 -7.46 9.97 0.13
C TRP A 62 -6.47 9.17 0.97
N VAL A 63 -5.31 8.87 0.38
CA VAL A 63 -4.18 8.25 1.06
C VAL A 63 -2.88 8.76 0.47
N THR A 64 -1.89 8.97 1.33
CA THR A 64 -0.51 9.26 0.93
C THR A 64 0.44 8.33 1.67
N ALA A 65 1.54 7.97 1.02
CA ALA A 65 2.63 7.23 1.63
C ALA A 65 3.97 7.65 1.04
N GLU A 66 5.00 7.59 1.86
CA GLU A 66 6.39 7.76 1.45
C GLU A 66 7.20 6.53 1.86
N LEU A 67 8.11 6.13 0.97
CA LEU A 67 8.97 4.97 1.16
C LEU A 67 10.43 5.37 0.95
N ASP A 68 11.33 4.73 1.69
CA ASP A 68 12.77 4.93 1.60
C ASP A 68 13.44 3.82 0.78
N PRO A 69 13.82 4.08 -0.50
CA PRO A 69 14.50 3.08 -1.32
C PRO A 69 15.90 2.71 -0.83
N THR A 70 16.52 3.52 0.03
CA THR A 70 17.84 3.20 0.61
C THR A 70 17.76 2.06 1.63
N GLY A 71 16.58 1.83 2.19
CA GLY A 71 16.30 0.74 3.13
C GLY A 71 15.83 -0.56 2.48
N VAL A 72 15.94 -0.72 1.15
CA VAL A 72 15.54 -1.95 0.46
C VAL A 72 16.25 -3.17 1.02
N GLN A 73 15.49 -4.26 1.22
CA GLN A 73 15.99 -5.53 1.72
C GLN A 73 15.43 -6.69 0.88
N THR A 74 16.34 -7.46 0.28
CA THR A 74 16.00 -8.66 -0.51
C THR A 74 16.62 -9.94 0.07
N GLY A 75 17.25 -9.83 1.25
CA GLY A 75 18.02 -10.93 1.86
C GLY A 75 19.41 -11.14 1.24
N ASN A 76 19.83 -10.27 0.32
CA ASN A 76 21.15 -10.30 -0.29
C ASN A 76 21.76 -8.88 -0.30
N PRO A 77 22.72 -8.59 0.61
CA PRO A 77 23.28 -7.24 0.74
C PRO A 77 23.93 -6.68 -0.51
N LYS A 78 24.52 -7.54 -1.35
CA LYS A 78 25.09 -7.11 -2.64
C LYS A 78 23.99 -6.63 -3.58
N ARG A 79 22.91 -7.41 -3.71
CA ARG A 79 21.76 -7.02 -4.54
C ARG A 79 21.09 -5.75 -3.99
N ASP A 80 20.96 -5.62 -2.69
CA ASP A 80 20.36 -4.44 -2.06
C ASP A 80 21.16 -3.17 -2.41
N LYS A 81 22.49 -3.26 -2.38
CA LYS A 81 23.38 -2.17 -2.82
C LYS A 81 23.25 -1.89 -4.32
N ASP A 82 23.18 -2.91 -5.15
CA ASP A 82 23.02 -2.76 -6.60
C ASP A 82 21.67 -2.10 -6.94
N LEU A 83 20.59 -2.46 -6.22
CA LEU A 83 19.27 -1.87 -6.39
C LEU A 83 19.24 -0.38 -6.05
N GLN A 84 19.98 0.07 -5.03
CA GLN A 84 20.08 1.49 -4.67
C GLN A 84 20.84 2.31 -5.71
N GLY A 85 21.65 1.67 -6.54
CA GLY A 85 22.53 2.30 -7.50
C GLY A 85 21.80 3.00 -8.66
N PRO A 86 22.57 3.77 -9.47
CA PRO A 86 22.03 4.63 -10.53
C PRO A 86 21.36 3.84 -11.67
N THR A 87 21.68 2.58 -11.84
CA THR A 87 21.09 1.71 -12.85
C THR A 87 19.66 1.33 -12.52
N PHE A 88 19.31 1.19 -11.22
CA PHE A 88 17.99 0.82 -10.75
C PHE A 88 17.27 2.00 -10.09
N PHE A 89 17.30 2.08 -8.77
CA PHE A 89 16.52 3.06 -8.02
C PHE A 89 17.11 4.48 -8.10
N ALA A 90 18.43 4.59 -8.32
CA ALA A 90 19.14 5.84 -8.23
C ALA A 90 18.78 6.59 -6.92
N ALA A 91 18.88 5.89 -5.79
CA ALA A 91 18.34 6.33 -4.51
C ALA A 91 18.94 7.66 -4.01
N GLU A 92 20.17 8.00 -4.41
CA GLU A 92 20.76 9.32 -4.14
C GLU A 92 20.01 10.47 -4.83
N GLN A 93 19.48 10.22 -6.04
CA GLN A 93 18.74 11.21 -6.84
C GLN A 93 17.23 11.16 -6.56
N HIS A 94 16.73 9.99 -6.13
CA HIS A 94 15.35 9.73 -5.80
C HIS A 94 15.24 9.12 -4.40
N PRO A 95 15.55 9.89 -3.35
CA PRO A 95 15.67 9.37 -1.98
C PRO A 95 14.33 8.99 -1.35
N THR A 96 13.23 9.39 -1.97
CA THR A 96 11.87 9.11 -1.49
C THR A 96 11.00 8.67 -2.65
N TRP A 97 10.33 7.54 -2.48
CA TRP A 97 9.22 7.16 -3.34
C TRP A 97 7.91 7.63 -2.71
N ALA A 98 7.01 8.13 -3.51
CA ALA A 98 5.75 8.69 -3.03
C ALA A 98 4.55 8.03 -3.71
N PHE A 99 3.55 7.66 -2.92
CA PHE A 99 2.24 7.25 -3.40
C PHE A 99 1.19 8.28 -2.98
N ARG A 100 0.31 8.64 -3.91
CA ARG A 100 -0.85 9.50 -3.67
C ARG A 100 -2.08 8.85 -4.29
N GLY A 101 -3.00 8.39 -3.45
CA GLY A 101 -4.24 7.76 -3.84
C GLY A 101 -5.44 8.65 -3.55
N GLY A 102 -6.46 8.52 -4.37
CA GLY A 102 -7.74 9.20 -4.22
C GLY A 102 -8.77 8.35 -3.47
N ARG A 103 -10.03 8.59 -3.81
CA ARG A 103 -11.17 7.90 -3.23
C ARG A 103 -11.15 6.40 -3.50
N ALA A 104 -11.59 5.62 -2.52
CA ALA A 104 -11.83 4.20 -2.66
C ALA A 104 -13.18 3.91 -3.33
N TYR A 105 -13.19 2.95 -4.24
CA TYR A 105 -14.37 2.44 -4.92
C TYR A 105 -14.61 1.00 -4.50
N PRO A 106 -15.80 0.66 -3.95
CA PRO A 106 -16.06 -0.68 -3.46
C PRO A 106 -16.20 -1.69 -4.61
N PHE A 107 -15.73 -2.91 -4.35
CA PHE A 107 -16.03 -4.10 -5.13
C PHE A 107 -16.25 -5.29 -4.18
N GLU A 108 -16.58 -6.47 -4.69
CA GLU A 108 -16.82 -7.65 -3.85
C GLU A 108 -15.58 -8.02 -3.03
N GLY A 109 -15.70 -7.91 -1.71
CA GLY A 109 -14.64 -8.25 -0.75
C GLY A 109 -13.55 -7.19 -0.56
N GLY A 110 -13.73 -5.94 -1.06
CA GLY A 110 -12.73 -4.89 -0.87
C GLY A 110 -13.01 -3.58 -1.57
N TRP A 111 -11.94 -2.86 -1.85
CA TRP A 111 -11.98 -1.55 -2.50
C TRP A 111 -10.85 -1.41 -3.52
N THR A 112 -11.09 -0.64 -4.57
CA THR A 112 -10.04 -0.18 -5.48
C THR A 112 -9.70 1.26 -5.16
N VAL A 113 -8.42 1.55 -5.02
CA VAL A 113 -7.88 2.90 -4.85
C VAL A 113 -7.00 3.24 -6.03
N ASN A 114 -7.46 4.18 -6.87
CA ASN A 114 -6.65 4.69 -7.96
C ASN A 114 -5.68 5.74 -7.41
N GLY A 115 -4.43 5.68 -7.87
CA GLY A 115 -3.40 6.58 -7.40
C GLY A 115 -2.20 6.65 -8.32
N ARG A 116 -1.24 7.46 -7.92
CA ARG A 116 0.01 7.69 -8.61
C ARG A 116 1.17 7.32 -7.71
N LEU A 117 2.02 6.42 -8.20
CA LEU A 117 3.29 6.08 -7.57
C LEU A 117 4.42 6.79 -8.32
N THR A 118 5.27 7.49 -7.59
CA THR A 118 6.49 8.11 -8.12
C THR A 118 7.69 7.36 -7.54
N VAL A 119 8.46 6.73 -8.43
CA VAL A 119 9.74 6.08 -8.14
C VAL A 119 10.85 6.94 -8.76
N ARG A 120 11.24 6.68 -9.99
CA ARG A 120 12.05 7.60 -10.82
C ARG A 120 11.17 8.40 -11.76
N GLU A 121 10.12 7.78 -12.25
CA GLU A 121 9.04 8.39 -13.02
C GLU A 121 7.71 8.06 -12.32
N SER A 122 6.69 8.83 -12.64
CA SER A 122 5.36 8.62 -12.07
C SER A 122 4.56 7.66 -12.92
N VAL A 123 3.90 6.70 -12.28
CA VAL A 123 3.00 5.73 -12.90
C VAL A 123 1.66 5.74 -12.20
N ASP A 124 0.59 5.79 -12.99
CA ASP A 124 -0.76 5.62 -12.47
C ASP A 124 -1.06 4.14 -12.29
N LEU A 125 -1.65 3.78 -11.16
CA LEU A 125 -1.98 2.41 -10.82
C LEU A 125 -3.27 2.32 -9.99
N ALA A 126 -3.84 1.12 -9.94
CA ALA A 126 -4.95 0.79 -9.08
C ALA A 126 -4.49 -0.19 -8.01
N LEU A 127 -4.72 0.14 -6.76
CA LEU A 127 -4.50 -0.75 -5.62
C LEU A 127 -5.81 -1.49 -5.31
N GLU A 128 -5.75 -2.81 -5.25
CA GLU A 128 -6.83 -3.61 -4.65
C GLU A 128 -6.59 -3.72 -3.15
N LEU A 129 -7.50 -3.15 -2.38
CA LEU A 129 -7.47 -3.13 -0.93
C LEU A 129 -8.47 -4.14 -0.37
N ARG A 130 -8.01 -5.08 0.45
CA ARG A 130 -8.83 -6.10 1.10
C ARG A 130 -8.59 -6.13 2.61
N PRO A 131 -9.64 -6.27 3.43
CA PRO A 131 -9.47 -6.48 4.87
C PRO A 131 -8.88 -7.87 5.14
N VAL A 132 -8.05 -7.97 6.16
CA VAL A 132 -7.51 -9.23 6.67
C VAL A 132 -8.41 -9.70 7.83
N ALA A 133 -9.23 -10.72 7.59
CA ALA A 133 -10.33 -11.12 8.48
C ALA A 133 -9.87 -11.58 9.87
N ASP A 134 -8.75 -12.29 9.98
CA ASP A 134 -8.29 -12.88 11.25
C ASP A 134 -7.61 -11.86 12.19
N GLU A 135 -7.23 -10.70 11.67
CA GLU A 135 -6.55 -9.65 12.45
C GLU A 135 -7.46 -8.47 12.82
N THR A 136 -8.75 -8.55 12.48
CA THR A 136 -9.74 -7.50 12.75
C THR A 136 -10.46 -7.68 14.08
N THR A 137 -9.99 -8.57 14.96
CA THR A 137 -10.66 -8.92 16.21
C THR A 137 -10.47 -7.88 17.32
N ASP A 138 -9.64 -6.88 17.09
CA ASP A 138 -9.41 -5.77 18.02
C ASP A 138 -10.16 -4.53 17.48
N ASP A 139 -11.08 -3.98 18.28
CA ASP A 139 -11.87 -2.79 17.89
C ASP A 139 -11.00 -1.56 17.60
N ASP A 140 -9.77 -1.55 18.14
CA ASP A 140 -8.80 -0.48 18.00
C ASP A 140 -7.75 -0.72 16.89
N ARG A 141 -7.85 -1.86 16.19
CA ARG A 141 -6.91 -2.24 15.12
C ARG A 141 -7.66 -2.71 13.87
N ARG A 142 -7.20 -2.27 12.71
CA ARG A 142 -7.66 -2.74 11.39
C ARG A 142 -6.47 -3.07 10.52
N VAL A 143 -6.51 -4.21 9.86
CA VAL A 143 -5.45 -4.63 8.93
C VAL A 143 -6.01 -4.82 7.54
N PHE A 144 -5.29 -4.28 6.56
CA PHE A 144 -5.62 -4.40 5.14
C PHE A 144 -4.40 -4.87 4.36
N THR A 145 -4.65 -5.61 3.29
CA THR A 145 -3.66 -5.87 2.26
C THR A 145 -4.02 -5.08 1.01
N ALA A 146 -3.10 -4.27 0.52
CA ALA A 146 -3.21 -3.58 -0.75
C ALA A 146 -2.28 -4.24 -1.77
N THR A 147 -2.79 -4.60 -2.94
CA THR A 147 -2.00 -5.25 -3.99
C THR A 147 -2.15 -4.54 -5.32
N THR A 148 -1.09 -4.53 -6.09
CA THR A 148 -1.08 -4.07 -7.47
C THR A 148 0.03 -4.74 -8.28
N GLU A 149 -0.02 -4.57 -9.58
CA GLU A 149 1.03 -5.00 -10.49
C GLU A 149 1.34 -3.83 -11.43
N LEU A 150 2.63 -3.59 -11.68
CA LEU A 150 3.07 -2.54 -12.60
C LEU A 150 4.19 -3.04 -13.51
N ASP A 151 4.33 -2.41 -14.66
CA ASP A 151 5.53 -2.56 -15.48
C ASP A 151 6.63 -1.62 -14.95
N ARG A 152 7.78 -2.20 -14.56
CA ARG A 152 8.89 -1.41 -13.99
C ARG A 152 9.39 -0.29 -14.90
N ARG A 153 9.21 -0.47 -16.22
CA ARG A 153 9.64 0.52 -17.22
C ARG A 153 8.84 1.81 -17.14
N ASP A 154 7.55 1.70 -16.76
CA ASP A 154 6.67 2.86 -16.59
C ASP A 154 7.07 3.69 -15.35
N ALA A 155 7.67 3.04 -14.35
CA ALA A 155 8.24 3.70 -13.17
C ALA A 155 9.67 4.24 -13.38
N GLY A 156 10.19 4.22 -14.62
CA GLY A 156 11.53 4.68 -14.98
C GLY A 156 12.66 3.66 -14.73
N LEU A 157 12.33 2.43 -14.36
CA LEU A 157 13.29 1.35 -14.11
C LEU A 157 13.58 0.56 -15.40
N ARG A 158 14.07 1.25 -16.44
CA ARG A 158 14.24 0.68 -17.79
C ARG A 158 15.53 -0.10 -17.95
N LYS A 159 16.59 0.31 -17.26
CA LYS A 159 17.90 -0.34 -17.34
C LYS A 159 17.97 -1.47 -16.33
N ALA A 160 18.17 -2.70 -16.82
CA ALA A 160 18.52 -3.83 -15.99
C ALA A 160 19.78 -4.45 -16.56
N PRO A 161 20.85 -4.62 -15.77
CA PRO A 161 22.02 -5.37 -16.21
C PRO A 161 21.61 -6.82 -16.47
N GLY A 162 21.88 -7.29 -17.68
CA GLY A 162 21.57 -8.65 -18.08
C GLY A 162 20.08 -8.92 -18.28
N ALA A 163 19.70 -9.32 -19.43
CA ALA A 163 18.37 -9.53 -20.04
C ALA A 163 17.37 -10.40 -19.25
N VAL A 164 17.37 -10.39 -17.92
CA VAL A 164 16.84 -11.47 -17.12
C VAL A 164 15.82 -11.04 -16.09
N ILE A 165 15.69 -9.72 -15.81
CA ILE A 165 14.72 -9.21 -14.83
C ILE A 165 13.39 -8.96 -15.53
N GLY A 166 12.33 -9.62 -15.10
CA GLY A 166 10.98 -9.46 -15.59
C GLY A 166 10.51 -8.00 -15.58
N HIS A 167 9.60 -7.67 -16.48
CA HIS A 167 9.06 -6.31 -16.56
C HIS A 167 7.99 -6.04 -15.52
N ARG A 168 7.24 -7.08 -15.09
CA ARG A 168 6.16 -6.95 -14.12
C ARG A 168 6.67 -7.07 -12.70
N ILE A 169 6.33 -6.07 -11.90
CA ILE A 169 6.56 -6.07 -10.46
C ILE A 169 5.22 -6.18 -9.78
N ARG A 170 5.08 -7.17 -8.90
CA ARG A 170 3.95 -7.26 -7.96
C ARG A 170 4.30 -6.51 -6.70
N ILE A 171 3.39 -5.67 -6.26
CA ILE A 171 3.51 -4.91 -5.03
C ILE A 171 2.42 -5.38 -4.07
N ALA A 172 2.78 -5.61 -2.83
CA ALA A 172 1.85 -5.90 -1.76
C ALA A 172 2.22 -5.07 -0.53
N VAL A 173 1.23 -4.38 0.03
CA VAL A 173 1.39 -3.57 1.23
C VAL A 173 0.44 -4.10 2.29
N THR A 174 0.97 -4.51 3.43
CA THR A 174 0.16 -4.76 4.63
C THR A 174 0.06 -3.46 5.41
N ILE A 175 -1.15 -2.96 5.55
CA ILE A 175 -1.44 -1.68 6.19
C ILE A 175 -2.14 -1.96 7.50
N THR A 176 -1.54 -1.51 8.59
CA THR A 176 -2.17 -1.58 9.92
C THR A 176 -2.62 -0.19 10.32
N LEU A 177 -3.89 -0.07 10.65
CA LEU A 177 -4.49 1.12 11.23
C LEU A 177 -4.72 0.91 12.71
N ARG A 178 -4.45 1.95 13.51
CA ARG A 178 -4.83 2.04 14.92
C ARG A 178 -5.80 3.17 15.13
N ARG A 179 -6.77 2.94 16.02
CA ARG A 179 -7.67 3.97 16.47
C ARG A 179 -6.89 4.97 17.32
N ILE A 180 -7.08 6.25 17.03
CA ILE A 180 -6.60 7.36 17.85
C ILE A 180 -7.82 7.97 18.53
N GLY A 181 -7.86 7.87 19.85
CA GLY A 181 -8.95 8.34 20.70
C GLY A 181 -9.08 9.86 20.74
#